data_665f96b0af8bb35847cdb84bbe33432e
#
_entry.id   665f96b0af8bb35847cdb84bbe33432e
#
_cell.length_a   1.000
_cell.length_b   1.000
_cell.length_c   1.000
_cell.angle_alpha   90.00
_cell.angle_beta   90.00
_cell.angle_gamma   90.00
#
_symmetry.space_group_name_H-M   'P 1'
#
loop_
_entity.id
_entity.type
_entity.pdbx_description
1 polymer ?
#
loop_
_entity_poly.entity_id
_entity_poly.type
_entity_poly.pdbx_seq_one_letter_code
_entity_poly.pdbx_strand_id
1 'polypeptide(L)'
;MAKKKLRVAFIGAGGIAGAHMRYLKEMEDVELVAASDVVAQSVESRCEEFGIGEAFTDYKKMLKSVKPDAVSVCTPNGLHAPCSIAALNAGAHVIVEKPLAMNAREGQKMLDAAKKNRRKLVIGFQYRFDSKTTFIKNAIDKGQMGKVLYARVHALRRRGIPNWGVFGRKDLQGGGPMIDIGVHALEMTHFVMGSPKPVAASGSTYTYLGDKKTDVVSQWPNWDYKTYTVEDLAVGMIRFENGATLNLEASFAAHIEKDAWNSTIMGEKGGASWDPPGLFSDENNYMVNTEPNWLPNSDAFGAKMRNFVDHVLHNQPTMAPGEHGLMVQKMLDGIYESAAKGKEVAIK
;
A
#
# COMPACT_ATOMS: atom_id res chain seq x y z
N MET A 1 20.27 33.07 0.70
CA MET A 1 20.74 31.79 1.28
C MET A 1 20.07 30.67 0.53
N ALA A 2 20.81 29.68 0.04
CA ALA A 2 20.20 28.49 -0.58
C ALA A 2 19.29 27.78 0.45
N LYS A 3 18.05 27.45 0.07
CA LYS A 3 17.15 26.67 0.94
C LYS A 3 17.81 25.32 1.25
N LYS A 4 17.84 24.95 2.52
CA LYS A 4 18.36 23.63 2.94
C LYS A 4 17.51 22.53 2.29
N LYS A 5 18.14 21.64 1.52
CA LYS A 5 17.49 20.51 0.90
C LYS A 5 17.18 19.42 1.93
N LEU A 6 16.10 18.69 1.72
CA LEU A 6 15.76 17.49 2.48
C LEU A 6 16.72 16.37 2.11
N ARG A 7 17.53 15.90 3.06
CA ARG A 7 18.49 14.81 2.86
C ARG A 7 17.78 13.46 3.04
N VAL A 8 17.61 12.73 1.93
CA VAL A 8 16.87 11.46 1.90
C VAL A 8 17.82 10.29 1.71
N ALA A 9 17.70 9.27 2.57
CA ALA A 9 18.37 7.99 2.42
C ALA A 9 17.37 6.85 2.16
N PHE A 10 17.87 5.72 1.67
CA PHE A 10 17.04 4.57 1.29
C PHE A 10 17.48 3.31 2.03
N ILE A 11 16.49 2.53 2.50
CA ILE A 11 16.70 1.18 3.02
C ILE A 11 15.95 0.20 2.11
N GLY A 12 16.71 -0.62 1.40
CA GLY A 12 16.28 -1.40 0.23
C GLY A 12 16.68 -0.70 -1.08
N ALA A 13 17.29 -1.42 -2.03
CA ALA A 13 17.73 -0.94 -3.33
C ALA A 13 17.07 -1.69 -4.51
N GLY A 14 15.90 -2.31 -4.26
CA GLY A 14 15.13 -3.02 -5.26
C GLY A 14 14.39 -2.12 -6.26
N GLY A 15 13.50 -2.72 -7.05
CA GLY A 15 12.75 -2.00 -8.10
C GLY A 15 11.93 -0.82 -7.59
N ILE A 16 11.21 -1.00 -6.46
CA ILE A 16 10.39 0.08 -5.90
C ILE A 16 11.23 1.23 -5.31
N ALA A 17 12.41 0.92 -4.75
CA ALA A 17 13.35 1.94 -4.30
C ALA A 17 13.84 2.80 -5.48
N GLY A 18 14.15 2.16 -6.64
CA GLY A 18 14.50 2.87 -7.86
C GLY A 18 13.40 3.82 -8.35
N ALA A 19 12.12 3.43 -8.22
CA ALA A 19 11.00 4.32 -8.51
C ALA A 19 10.99 5.54 -7.57
N HIS A 20 11.14 5.33 -6.25
CA HIS A 20 11.22 6.44 -5.29
C HIS A 20 12.42 7.36 -5.55
N MET A 21 13.59 6.80 -5.83
CA MET A 21 14.81 7.57 -6.15
C MET A 21 14.61 8.46 -7.37
N ARG A 22 13.98 7.95 -8.44
CA ARG A 22 13.71 8.69 -9.68
C ARG A 22 12.91 9.97 -9.39
N TYR A 23 11.78 9.84 -8.73
CA TYR A 23 10.92 10.98 -8.44
C TYR A 23 11.54 11.98 -7.45
N LEU A 24 12.22 11.49 -6.43
CA LEU A 24 12.87 12.36 -5.44
C LEU A 24 14.07 13.10 -6.02
N LYS A 25 14.82 12.50 -6.95
CA LYS A 25 15.97 13.12 -7.61
C LYS A 25 15.56 14.34 -8.45
N GLU A 26 14.36 14.33 -9.02
CA GLU A 26 13.84 15.43 -9.84
C GLU A 26 13.38 16.64 -9.00
N MET A 27 13.31 16.52 -7.66
CA MET A 27 12.85 17.57 -6.77
C MET A 27 14.01 18.49 -6.36
N GLU A 28 13.94 19.78 -6.67
CA GLU A 28 14.98 20.77 -6.37
C GLU A 28 15.28 20.92 -4.87
N ASP A 29 14.27 20.65 -4.00
CA ASP A 29 14.34 20.74 -2.56
C ASP A 29 14.72 19.42 -1.86
N VAL A 30 15.17 18.41 -2.63
CA VAL A 30 15.62 17.09 -2.14
C VAL A 30 17.06 16.82 -2.54
N GLU A 31 17.77 16.08 -1.69
CA GLU A 31 19.10 15.52 -1.95
C GLU A 31 19.10 14.04 -1.57
N LEU A 32 19.46 13.17 -2.51
CA LEU A 32 19.64 11.75 -2.25
C LEU A 32 21.06 11.53 -1.69
N VAL A 33 21.16 11.13 -0.41
CA VAL A 33 22.46 11.15 0.29
C VAL A 33 23.08 9.76 0.47
N ALA A 34 22.27 8.71 0.63
CA ALA A 34 22.77 7.36 0.83
C ALA A 34 21.73 6.30 0.50
N ALA A 35 22.19 5.07 0.22
CA ALA A 35 21.33 3.90 0.12
C ALA A 35 21.95 2.69 0.83
N SER A 36 21.09 1.77 1.28
CA SER A 36 21.51 0.52 1.91
C SER A 36 20.71 -0.66 1.40
N ASP A 37 21.41 -1.75 1.07
CA ASP A 37 20.82 -3.06 0.76
C ASP A 37 21.79 -4.16 1.22
N VAL A 38 21.27 -5.31 1.63
CA VAL A 38 22.10 -6.46 2.01
C VAL A 38 22.91 -7.03 0.84
N VAL A 39 22.48 -6.78 -0.39
CA VAL A 39 23.16 -7.14 -1.64
C VAL A 39 24.00 -5.97 -2.11
N ALA A 40 25.32 -6.02 -1.92
CA ALA A 40 26.25 -4.94 -2.26
C ALA A 40 26.10 -4.46 -3.72
N GLN A 41 26.07 -5.40 -4.67
CA GLN A 41 25.91 -5.07 -6.10
C GLN A 41 24.61 -4.28 -6.38
N SER A 42 23.51 -4.61 -5.72
CA SER A 42 22.23 -3.92 -5.91
C SER A 42 22.29 -2.47 -5.43
N VAL A 43 22.88 -2.21 -4.26
CA VAL A 43 22.98 -0.85 -3.73
C VAL A 43 24.01 -0.01 -4.51
N GLU A 44 25.14 -0.59 -4.88
CA GLU A 44 26.17 0.08 -5.69
C GLU A 44 25.61 0.51 -7.05
N SER A 45 24.94 -0.41 -7.78
CA SER A 45 24.30 -0.11 -9.05
C SER A 45 23.25 1.01 -8.94
N ARG A 46 22.44 1.02 -7.87
CA ARG A 46 21.47 2.10 -7.64
C ARG A 46 22.13 3.43 -7.28
N CYS A 47 23.18 3.39 -6.48
CA CYS A 47 23.93 4.62 -6.17
C CYS A 47 24.57 5.23 -7.42
N GLU A 48 25.12 4.42 -8.29
CA GLU A 48 25.66 4.87 -9.61
C GLU A 48 24.56 5.45 -10.49
N GLU A 49 23.43 4.73 -10.68
CA GLU A 49 22.27 5.15 -11.52
C GLU A 49 21.72 6.52 -11.09
N PHE A 50 21.62 6.74 -9.78
CA PHE A 50 20.99 7.95 -9.25
C PHE A 50 21.99 9.03 -8.77
N GLY A 51 23.30 8.78 -8.84
CA GLY A 51 24.32 9.71 -8.37
C GLY A 51 24.34 9.88 -6.85
N ILE A 52 24.08 8.80 -6.11
CA ILE A 52 24.10 8.77 -4.65
C ILE A 52 25.54 8.46 -4.20
N GLY A 53 26.11 9.33 -3.34
CA GLY A 53 27.53 9.24 -3.00
C GLY A 53 27.90 8.09 -2.04
N GLU A 54 26.97 7.56 -1.24
CA GLU A 54 27.28 6.59 -0.19
C GLU A 54 26.39 5.34 -0.27
N ALA A 55 27.04 4.17 -0.50
CA ALA A 55 26.43 2.85 -0.51
C ALA A 55 26.78 2.06 0.74
N PHE A 56 25.80 1.38 1.34
CA PHE A 56 25.98 0.60 2.58
C PHE A 56 25.35 -0.78 2.44
N THR A 57 25.97 -1.80 3.06
CA THR A 57 25.35 -3.13 3.25
C THR A 57 24.66 -3.27 4.61
N ASP A 58 24.81 -2.30 5.49
CA ASP A 58 24.21 -2.24 6.83
C ASP A 58 23.51 -0.88 7.04
N TYR A 59 22.18 -0.90 7.04
CA TYR A 59 21.38 0.32 7.23
C TYR A 59 21.60 1.00 8.58
N LYS A 60 21.99 0.26 9.63
CA LYS A 60 22.27 0.85 10.95
C LYS A 60 23.55 1.68 10.92
N LYS A 61 24.58 1.20 10.20
CA LYS A 61 25.80 1.96 9.95
C LYS A 61 25.49 3.22 9.15
N MET A 62 24.70 3.09 8.05
CA MET A 62 24.24 4.22 7.24
C MET A 62 23.54 5.28 8.11
N LEU A 63 22.54 4.90 8.89
CA LEU A 63 21.80 5.83 9.75
C LEU A 63 22.69 6.57 10.75
N LYS A 64 23.69 5.88 11.33
CA LYS A 64 24.63 6.45 12.31
C LYS A 64 25.59 7.45 11.67
N SER A 65 26.14 7.13 10.49
CA SER A 65 27.16 7.97 9.80
C SER A 65 26.52 9.14 9.06
N VAL A 66 25.48 8.87 8.26
CA VAL A 66 24.89 9.86 7.34
C VAL A 66 23.92 10.81 8.05
N LYS A 67 23.19 10.34 9.05
CA LYS A 67 22.16 11.08 9.78
C LYS A 67 21.19 11.81 8.83
N PRO A 68 20.44 11.06 7.97
CA PRO A 68 19.54 11.66 7.02
C PRO A 68 18.35 12.36 7.70
N ASP A 69 17.76 13.37 7.04
CA ASP A 69 16.54 14.03 7.51
C ASP A 69 15.31 13.14 7.32
N ALA A 70 15.31 12.31 6.25
CA ALA A 70 14.24 11.38 5.93
C ALA A 70 14.79 10.05 5.36
N VAL A 71 14.01 8.98 5.51
CA VAL A 71 14.33 7.64 5.00
C VAL A 71 13.14 7.07 4.25
N SER A 72 13.41 6.54 3.05
CA SER A 72 12.49 5.72 2.28
C SER A 72 12.79 4.24 2.55
N VAL A 73 11.82 3.50 3.11
CA VAL A 73 11.94 2.07 3.43
C VAL A 73 11.23 1.27 2.35
N CYS A 74 12.01 0.52 1.58
CA CYS A 74 11.59 -0.24 0.40
C CYS A 74 12.09 -1.69 0.46
N THR A 75 12.01 -2.30 1.62
CA THR A 75 12.43 -3.67 1.91
C THR A 75 11.29 -4.68 1.72
N PRO A 76 11.52 -6.00 1.81
CA PRO A 76 10.45 -6.96 2.05
C PRO A 76 9.63 -6.62 3.31
N ASN A 77 8.34 -6.99 3.32
CA ASN A 77 7.38 -6.59 4.36
C ASN A 77 7.86 -6.86 5.80
N GLY A 78 8.52 -8.02 6.02
CA GLY A 78 9.06 -8.39 7.33
C GLY A 78 10.12 -7.45 7.90
N LEU A 79 10.71 -6.59 7.06
CA LEU A 79 11.71 -5.62 7.45
C LEU A 79 11.17 -4.18 7.55
N HIS A 80 9.92 -3.92 7.17
CA HIS A 80 9.32 -2.59 7.25
C HIS A 80 9.39 -2.02 8.67
N ALA A 81 8.93 -2.79 9.67
CA ALA A 81 8.91 -2.32 11.05
C ALA A 81 10.31 -2.12 11.65
N PRO A 82 11.24 -3.09 11.64
CA PRO A 82 12.56 -2.89 12.22
C PRO A 82 13.35 -1.76 11.54
N CYS A 83 13.27 -1.62 10.20
CA CYS A 83 13.97 -0.57 9.47
C CYS A 83 13.37 0.83 9.75
N SER A 84 12.04 0.94 9.74
CA SER A 84 11.35 2.20 10.04
C SER A 84 11.57 2.65 11.47
N ILE A 85 11.49 1.75 12.46
CA ILE A 85 11.74 2.05 13.87
C ILE A 85 13.19 2.52 14.07
N ALA A 86 14.15 1.87 13.41
CA ALA A 86 15.55 2.29 13.49
C ALA A 86 15.77 3.69 12.88
N ALA A 87 15.17 3.99 11.73
CA ALA A 87 15.24 5.30 11.10
C ALA A 87 14.58 6.40 11.96
N LEU A 88 13.38 6.13 12.50
CA LEU A 88 12.68 7.04 13.42
C LEU A 88 13.49 7.33 14.68
N ASN A 89 14.12 6.30 15.28
CA ASN A 89 14.97 6.42 16.44
C ASN A 89 16.30 7.15 16.14
N ALA A 90 16.78 7.09 14.91
CA ALA A 90 17.92 7.88 14.44
C ALA A 90 17.55 9.36 14.16
N GLY A 91 16.28 9.73 14.30
CA GLY A 91 15.77 11.10 14.12
C GLY A 91 15.34 11.44 12.69
N ALA A 92 15.19 10.46 11.81
CA ALA A 92 14.69 10.66 10.45
C ALA A 92 13.16 10.56 10.39
N HIS A 93 12.52 11.33 9.48
CA HIS A 93 11.16 11.08 9.03
C HIS A 93 11.14 9.85 8.12
N VAL A 94 10.02 9.12 8.05
CA VAL A 94 9.95 7.87 7.29
C VAL A 94 8.77 7.87 6.33
N ILE A 95 9.04 7.48 5.08
CA ILE A 95 8.06 6.88 4.18
C ILE A 95 8.38 5.39 4.04
N VAL A 96 7.39 4.55 4.33
CA VAL A 96 7.52 3.09 4.20
C VAL A 96 6.58 2.58 3.12
N GLU A 97 7.02 1.63 2.31
CA GLU A 97 6.16 0.97 1.34
C GLU A 97 5.05 0.14 2.01
N LYS A 98 4.02 -0.12 1.22
CA LYS A 98 2.90 -0.95 1.68
C LYS A 98 3.31 -2.45 1.71
N PRO A 99 2.70 -3.25 2.59
CA PRO A 99 1.85 -2.89 3.72
C PRO A 99 2.65 -2.21 4.83
N LEU A 100 2.00 -1.62 5.82
CA LEU A 100 2.71 -0.92 6.91
C LEU A 100 3.73 -1.82 7.61
N ALA A 101 3.33 -3.04 7.92
CA ALA A 101 4.15 -4.04 8.61
C ALA A 101 3.59 -5.46 8.36
N MET A 102 4.17 -6.47 8.97
CA MET A 102 3.68 -7.85 8.93
C MET A 102 2.36 -8.04 9.70
N ASN A 103 2.08 -7.18 10.66
CA ASN A 103 0.87 -7.20 11.49
C ASN A 103 0.67 -5.86 12.20
N ALA A 104 -0.53 -5.63 12.74
CA ALA A 104 -0.91 -4.40 13.43
C ALA A 104 -0.07 -4.11 14.69
N ARG A 105 0.41 -5.13 15.39
CA ARG A 105 1.28 -4.95 16.57
C ARG A 105 2.62 -4.31 16.19
N GLU A 106 3.20 -4.71 15.07
CA GLU A 106 4.42 -4.08 14.54
C GLU A 106 4.13 -2.67 14.04
N GLY A 107 3.03 -2.48 13.30
CA GLY A 107 2.58 -1.15 12.86
C GLY A 107 2.39 -0.18 14.02
N GLN A 108 1.81 -0.64 15.15
CA GLN A 108 1.67 0.18 16.34
C GLN A 108 3.03 0.61 16.92
N LYS A 109 4.02 -0.30 16.97
CA LYS A 109 5.38 0.06 17.43
C LYS A 109 6.05 1.10 16.52
N MET A 110 5.75 1.08 15.22
CA MET A 110 6.25 2.11 14.29
C MET A 110 5.63 3.48 14.60
N LEU A 111 4.31 3.55 14.84
CA LEU A 111 3.64 4.78 15.26
C LEU A 111 4.14 5.29 16.61
N ASP A 112 4.34 4.40 17.57
CA ASP A 112 4.89 4.75 18.89
C ASP A 112 6.31 5.35 18.76
N ALA A 113 7.15 4.76 17.89
CA ALA A 113 8.48 5.28 17.61
C ALA A 113 8.43 6.66 16.92
N ALA A 114 7.52 6.85 15.97
CA ALA A 114 7.30 8.14 15.31
C ALA A 114 6.88 9.22 16.31
N LYS A 115 5.89 8.93 17.14
CA LYS A 115 5.40 9.82 18.20
C LYS A 115 6.48 10.15 19.22
N LYS A 116 7.20 9.14 19.74
CA LYS A 116 8.29 9.29 20.71
C LYS A 116 9.37 10.24 20.21
N ASN A 117 9.77 10.10 18.96
CA ASN A 117 10.84 10.88 18.35
C ASN A 117 10.35 12.18 17.67
N ARG A 118 9.04 12.47 17.71
CA ARG A 118 8.43 13.61 17.01
C ARG A 118 8.78 13.62 15.52
N ARG A 119 8.71 12.45 14.89
CA ARG A 119 8.97 12.26 13.46
C ARG A 119 7.70 11.82 12.74
N LYS A 120 7.64 12.11 11.47
CA LYS A 120 6.52 11.78 10.59
C LYS A 120 6.71 10.36 10.04
N LEU A 121 5.64 9.58 10.04
CA LEU A 121 5.57 8.27 9.40
C LEU A 121 4.46 8.32 8.36
N VAL A 122 4.83 8.11 7.10
CA VAL A 122 3.93 8.10 5.95
C VAL A 122 4.02 6.73 5.30
N ILE A 123 2.91 6.23 4.77
CA ILE A 123 2.85 4.94 4.07
C ILE A 123 2.69 5.12 2.55
N GLY A 124 3.27 4.21 1.77
CA GLY A 124 3.36 4.28 0.31
C GLY A 124 2.06 3.98 -0.44
N PHE A 125 0.94 4.57 -0.05
CA PHE A 125 -0.39 4.38 -0.65
C PHE A 125 -0.57 5.24 -1.91
N GLN A 126 -0.02 4.80 -3.05
CA GLN A 126 -0.02 5.57 -4.28
C GLN A 126 -1.41 5.77 -4.91
N TYR A 127 -2.34 4.81 -4.77
CA TYR A 127 -3.66 4.92 -5.40
C TYR A 127 -4.53 6.06 -4.84
N ARG A 128 -4.18 6.64 -3.68
CA ARG A 128 -4.83 7.84 -3.16
C ARG A 128 -4.59 9.08 -4.02
N PHE A 129 -3.53 9.07 -4.82
CA PHE A 129 -3.11 10.15 -5.72
C PHE A 129 -3.55 9.93 -7.17
N ASP A 130 -4.29 8.85 -7.43
CA ASP A 130 -4.85 8.55 -8.74
C ASP A 130 -6.06 9.45 -9.05
N SER A 131 -6.19 9.89 -10.30
CA SER A 131 -7.28 10.78 -10.74
C SER A 131 -8.67 10.15 -10.60
N LYS A 132 -8.81 8.84 -10.84
CA LYS A 132 -10.07 8.11 -10.64
C LYS A 132 -10.46 8.11 -9.15
N THR A 133 -9.47 7.89 -8.27
CA THR A 133 -9.69 7.94 -6.81
C THR A 133 -10.13 9.35 -6.37
N THR A 134 -9.47 10.38 -6.89
CA THR A 134 -9.83 11.78 -6.63
C THR A 134 -11.24 12.10 -7.13
N PHE A 135 -11.61 11.63 -8.31
CA PHE A 135 -12.95 11.81 -8.88
C PHE A 135 -14.04 11.24 -7.96
N ILE A 136 -13.88 9.98 -7.51
CA ILE A 136 -14.85 9.33 -6.60
C ILE A 136 -14.84 10.01 -5.23
N LYS A 137 -13.66 10.30 -4.68
CA LYS A 137 -13.52 10.94 -3.36
C LYS A 137 -14.23 12.29 -3.33
N ASN A 138 -14.07 13.11 -4.37
CA ASN A 138 -14.75 14.40 -4.48
C ASN A 138 -16.28 14.25 -4.49
N ALA A 139 -16.82 13.23 -5.15
CA ALA A 139 -18.26 12.98 -5.18
C ALA A 139 -18.78 12.57 -3.78
N ILE A 140 -18.05 11.71 -3.08
CA ILE A 140 -18.39 11.28 -1.71
C ILE A 140 -18.32 12.48 -0.75
N ASP A 141 -17.25 13.28 -0.80
CA ASP A 141 -17.05 14.44 0.09
C ASP A 141 -18.10 15.53 -0.13
N LYS A 142 -18.62 15.66 -1.35
CA LYS A 142 -19.76 16.53 -1.68
C LYS A 142 -21.13 15.95 -1.26
N GLY A 143 -21.17 14.75 -0.68
CA GLY A 143 -22.38 14.09 -0.23
C GLY A 143 -23.26 13.52 -1.33
N GLN A 144 -22.76 13.42 -2.59
CA GLN A 144 -23.55 12.94 -3.72
C GLN A 144 -24.03 11.49 -3.54
N MET A 145 -23.31 10.68 -2.78
CA MET A 145 -23.70 9.28 -2.50
C MET A 145 -24.54 9.10 -1.24
N GLY A 146 -24.76 10.17 -0.46
CA GLY A 146 -25.33 10.04 0.88
C GLY A 146 -24.42 9.22 1.80
N LYS A 147 -24.99 8.46 2.72
CA LYS A 147 -24.24 7.53 3.56
C LYS A 147 -23.76 6.35 2.71
N VAL A 148 -22.46 6.07 2.74
CA VAL A 148 -21.92 4.86 2.12
C VAL A 148 -22.37 3.65 2.92
N LEU A 149 -22.96 2.66 2.26
CA LEU A 149 -23.52 1.45 2.86
C LEU A 149 -22.62 0.25 2.63
N TYR A 150 -22.11 0.10 1.40
CA TYR A 150 -21.38 -1.08 0.99
C TYR A 150 -20.32 -0.77 -0.05
N ALA A 151 -19.21 -1.48 0.01
CA ALA A 151 -18.21 -1.51 -1.05
C ALA A 151 -17.83 -2.95 -1.42
N ARG A 152 -17.64 -3.19 -2.71
CA ARG A 152 -17.11 -4.44 -3.23
C ARG A 152 -15.80 -4.18 -3.96
N VAL A 153 -14.77 -4.92 -3.58
CA VAL A 153 -13.39 -4.69 -4.00
C VAL A 153 -12.81 -5.97 -4.57
N HIS A 154 -12.28 -5.87 -5.78
CA HIS A 154 -11.62 -6.97 -6.48
C HIS A 154 -10.16 -6.61 -6.77
N ALA A 155 -9.24 -7.50 -6.40
CA ALA A 155 -7.83 -7.50 -6.75
C ALA A 155 -7.47 -8.92 -7.22
N LEU A 156 -8.08 -9.38 -8.30
CA LEU A 156 -8.05 -10.75 -8.76
C LEU A 156 -7.18 -10.91 -10.00
N ARG A 157 -6.20 -11.80 -9.92
CA ARG A 157 -5.44 -12.30 -11.07
C ARG A 157 -5.88 -13.73 -11.37
N ARG A 158 -6.10 -14.01 -12.66
CA ARG A 158 -6.39 -15.37 -13.14
C ARG A 158 -5.16 -16.27 -13.02
N ARG A 159 -4.00 -15.77 -13.45
CA ARG A 159 -2.68 -16.40 -13.32
C ARG A 159 -1.62 -15.32 -13.27
N GLY A 160 -1.15 -15.02 -12.10
CA GLY A 160 -0.19 -13.93 -11.89
C GLY A 160 0.54 -14.07 -10.54
N ILE A 161 1.00 -15.29 -10.23
CA ILE A 161 1.89 -15.54 -9.10
C ILE A 161 3.24 -14.92 -9.44
N PRO A 162 3.76 -13.98 -8.63
CA PRO A 162 5.08 -13.41 -8.88
C PRO A 162 6.17 -14.47 -8.87
N ASN A 163 7.00 -14.51 -9.91
CA ASN A 163 8.14 -15.42 -10.04
C ASN A 163 9.48 -14.77 -9.66
N TRP A 164 9.43 -13.63 -9.01
CA TRP A 164 10.58 -12.87 -8.50
C TRP A 164 10.39 -12.50 -7.02
N GLY A 165 11.48 -12.10 -6.38
CA GLY A 165 11.43 -11.67 -4.97
C GLY A 165 11.02 -12.79 -4.03
N VAL A 166 10.25 -12.43 -2.98
CA VAL A 166 9.88 -13.34 -1.88
C VAL A 166 8.36 -13.41 -1.67
N PHE A 167 7.57 -13.07 -2.69
CA PHE A 167 6.10 -12.96 -2.59
C PHE A 167 5.38 -14.25 -2.20
N GLY A 168 5.94 -15.42 -2.52
CA GLY A 168 5.42 -16.72 -2.11
C GLY A 168 5.79 -17.14 -0.67
N ARG A 169 6.55 -16.33 0.08
CA ARG A 169 7.11 -16.67 1.38
C ARG A 169 6.38 -15.96 2.52
N LYS A 170 5.55 -16.70 3.27
CA LYS A 170 4.77 -16.14 4.39
C LYS A 170 5.64 -15.56 5.51
N ASP A 171 6.75 -16.20 5.79
CA ASP A 171 7.71 -15.76 6.81
C ASP A 171 8.35 -14.39 6.51
N LEU A 172 8.40 -14.00 5.23
CA LEU A 172 8.99 -12.75 4.77
C LEU A 172 7.96 -11.68 4.38
N GLN A 173 6.76 -12.11 3.97
CA GLN A 173 5.71 -11.23 3.43
C GLN A 173 4.47 -11.12 4.32
N GLY A 174 4.24 -12.06 5.25
CA GLY A 174 3.06 -12.09 6.12
C GLY A 174 1.85 -12.79 5.51
N GLY A 175 1.73 -12.82 4.20
CA GLY A 175 0.65 -13.44 3.43
C GLY A 175 0.87 -13.30 1.94
N GLY A 176 -0.09 -13.72 1.14
CA GLY A 176 -0.07 -13.70 -0.31
C GLY A 176 -0.83 -12.51 -0.92
N PRO A 177 -1.76 -12.77 -1.88
CA PRO A 177 -2.45 -11.72 -2.62
C PRO A 177 -3.24 -10.74 -1.74
N MET A 178 -3.77 -11.19 -0.61
CA MET A 178 -4.53 -10.30 0.29
C MET A 178 -3.67 -9.16 0.81
N ILE A 179 -2.47 -9.44 1.27
CA ILE A 179 -1.56 -8.43 1.84
C ILE A 179 -0.69 -7.73 0.78
N ASP A 180 -0.49 -8.35 -0.40
CA ASP A 180 0.33 -7.76 -1.46
C ASP A 180 -0.46 -6.87 -2.42
N ILE A 181 -1.51 -7.39 -3.05
CA ILE A 181 -2.31 -6.64 -4.02
C ILE A 181 -3.67 -6.23 -3.47
N GLY A 182 -4.29 -7.04 -2.64
CA GLY A 182 -5.55 -6.70 -1.96
C GLY A 182 -5.44 -5.45 -1.12
N VAL A 183 -4.30 -5.25 -0.46
CA VAL A 183 -4.02 -4.04 0.33
C VAL A 183 -4.21 -2.76 -0.46
N HIS A 184 -3.80 -2.71 -1.73
CA HIS A 184 -3.94 -1.51 -2.57
C HIS A 184 -5.39 -1.14 -2.84
N ALA A 185 -6.21 -2.13 -3.23
CA ALA A 185 -7.62 -1.90 -3.52
C ALA A 185 -8.42 -1.63 -2.23
N LEU A 186 -8.08 -2.33 -1.13
CA LEU A 186 -8.67 -2.12 0.19
C LEU A 186 -8.41 -0.70 0.71
N GLU A 187 -7.15 -0.27 0.73
CA GLU A 187 -6.77 1.02 1.30
C GLU A 187 -7.36 2.20 0.52
N MET A 188 -7.33 2.10 -0.82
CA MET A 188 -7.93 3.08 -1.70
C MET A 188 -9.44 3.21 -1.44
N THR A 189 -10.16 2.08 -1.41
CA THR A 189 -11.59 2.05 -1.15
C THR A 189 -11.92 2.56 0.24
N HIS A 190 -11.20 2.13 1.26
CA HIS A 190 -11.34 2.62 2.63
C HIS A 190 -11.12 4.13 2.72
N PHE A 191 -10.12 4.66 2.01
CA PHE A 191 -9.85 6.10 1.94
C PHE A 191 -11.01 6.88 1.34
N VAL A 192 -11.55 6.46 0.19
CA VAL A 192 -12.66 7.18 -0.45
C VAL A 192 -13.93 7.11 0.39
N MET A 193 -14.16 6.02 1.13
CA MET A 193 -15.26 5.88 2.10
C MET A 193 -15.15 6.82 3.33
N GLY A 194 -14.07 7.61 3.43
CA GLY A 194 -13.82 8.50 4.57
C GLY A 194 -13.08 7.83 5.73
N SER A 195 -12.43 6.71 5.49
CA SER A 195 -11.63 5.94 6.46
C SER A 195 -12.40 5.58 7.75
N PRO A 196 -13.61 4.99 7.67
CA PRO A 196 -14.38 4.61 8.85
C PRO A 196 -13.62 3.58 9.68
N LYS A 197 -13.83 3.59 11.00
CA LYS A 197 -13.17 2.66 11.91
C LYS A 197 -13.68 1.24 11.71
N PRO A 198 -12.81 0.25 11.40
CA PRO A 198 -13.21 -1.13 11.29
C PRO A 198 -13.48 -1.73 12.67
N VAL A 199 -14.50 -2.60 12.79
CA VAL A 199 -14.92 -3.19 14.07
C VAL A 199 -14.92 -4.72 14.05
N ALA A 200 -15.13 -5.35 12.91
CA ALA A 200 -15.11 -6.82 12.78
C ALA A 200 -14.66 -7.24 11.37
N ALA A 201 -14.14 -8.45 11.27
CA ALA A 201 -13.79 -9.08 10.01
C ALA A 201 -14.22 -10.54 9.96
N SER A 202 -14.65 -10.97 8.76
CA SER A 202 -14.83 -12.37 8.39
C SER A 202 -13.98 -12.66 7.15
N GLY A 203 -13.38 -13.86 7.05
CA GLY A 203 -12.57 -14.18 5.88
C GLY A 203 -12.24 -15.66 5.73
N SER A 204 -11.75 -16.00 4.55
CA SER A 204 -11.23 -17.32 4.20
C SER A 204 -10.02 -17.18 3.27
N THR A 205 -9.08 -18.10 3.41
CA THR A 205 -7.87 -18.16 2.58
C THR A 205 -7.71 -19.56 2.00
N TYR A 206 -7.23 -19.64 0.77
CA TYR A 206 -7.05 -20.89 0.05
C TYR A 206 -5.68 -20.95 -0.60
N THR A 207 -4.98 -22.08 -0.47
CA THR A 207 -3.76 -22.41 -1.21
C THR A 207 -4.05 -23.66 -2.02
N TYR A 208 -4.16 -23.54 -3.34
CA TYR A 208 -4.58 -24.65 -4.19
C TYR A 208 -3.90 -24.70 -5.57
N LEU A 209 -3.17 -23.65 -5.94
CA LEU A 209 -2.44 -23.54 -7.20
C LEU A 209 -0.95 -23.21 -6.99
N GLY A 210 -0.62 -22.29 -6.09
CA GLY A 210 0.73 -21.75 -5.94
C GLY A 210 1.75 -22.75 -5.38
N ASP A 211 1.30 -23.70 -4.58
CA ASP A 211 2.09 -24.78 -4.00
C ASP A 211 2.29 -25.99 -4.95
N LYS A 212 1.83 -25.88 -6.20
CA LYS A 212 1.87 -26.97 -7.19
C LYS A 212 2.61 -26.58 -8.45
N LYS A 213 3.34 -27.55 -8.99
CA LYS A 213 3.88 -27.44 -10.35
C LYS A 213 2.73 -27.37 -11.36
N THR A 214 2.89 -26.49 -12.36
CA THR A 214 1.93 -26.38 -13.47
C THR A 214 2.66 -26.19 -14.79
N ASP A 215 2.08 -26.73 -15.86
CA ASP A 215 2.52 -26.49 -17.24
C ASP A 215 1.60 -25.47 -17.94
N VAL A 216 0.71 -24.83 -17.21
CA VAL A 216 -0.17 -23.78 -17.74
C VAL A 216 0.66 -22.56 -18.12
N VAL A 217 0.54 -22.13 -19.37
CA VAL A 217 1.17 -20.90 -19.87
C VAL A 217 0.57 -19.69 -19.18
N SER A 218 1.40 -18.88 -18.59
CA SER A 218 0.98 -17.66 -17.86
C SER A 218 1.98 -16.52 -18.05
N GLN A 219 1.58 -15.32 -17.66
CA GLN A 219 2.41 -14.12 -17.78
C GLN A 219 3.74 -14.24 -17.01
N TRP A 220 3.72 -14.90 -15.84
CA TRP A 220 4.89 -15.10 -14.98
C TRP A 220 5.04 -16.59 -14.65
N PRO A 221 5.62 -17.39 -15.59
CA PRO A 221 5.83 -18.82 -15.37
C PRO A 221 6.99 -19.07 -14.40
N ASN A 222 7.09 -20.30 -13.92
CA ASN A 222 8.26 -20.78 -13.16
C ASN A 222 8.49 -20.09 -11.81
N TRP A 223 7.42 -19.76 -11.07
CA TRP A 223 7.57 -19.37 -9.66
C TRP A 223 8.06 -20.56 -8.82
N ASP A 224 8.65 -20.29 -7.68
CA ASP A 224 9.12 -21.35 -6.77
C ASP A 224 7.94 -21.91 -5.96
N TYR A 225 7.25 -22.89 -6.56
CA TYR A 225 6.12 -23.57 -5.93
C TYR A 225 6.54 -24.42 -4.71
N LYS A 226 7.83 -24.82 -4.60
CA LYS A 226 8.32 -25.66 -3.50
C LYS A 226 8.44 -24.90 -2.19
N THR A 227 8.71 -23.60 -2.25
CA THR A 227 8.79 -22.72 -1.08
C THR A 227 7.55 -21.85 -0.89
N TYR A 228 6.51 -22.08 -1.70
CA TYR A 228 5.26 -21.31 -1.63
C TYR A 228 4.47 -21.67 -0.38
N THR A 229 4.22 -20.69 0.50
CA THR A 229 3.60 -20.89 1.82
C THR A 229 2.49 -19.88 2.13
N VAL A 230 2.09 -19.08 1.13
CA VAL A 230 1.01 -18.10 1.22
C VAL A 230 -0.27 -18.62 0.57
N GLU A 231 -1.36 -17.92 0.73
CA GLU A 231 -2.59 -18.20 -0.01
C GLU A 231 -2.47 -17.77 -1.49
N ASP A 232 -3.23 -18.43 -2.39
CA ASP A 232 -3.42 -18.02 -3.79
C ASP A 232 -4.62 -17.11 -3.93
N LEU A 233 -5.64 -17.35 -3.12
CA LEU A 233 -6.94 -16.68 -3.10
C LEU A 233 -7.32 -16.42 -1.66
N ALA A 234 -7.77 -15.20 -1.39
CA ALA A 234 -8.39 -14.84 -0.12
C ALA A 234 -9.63 -13.97 -0.36
N VAL A 235 -10.60 -14.15 0.51
CA VAL A 235 -11.83 -13.35 0.54
C VAL A 235 -12.06 -12.84 1.96
N GLY A 236 -12.60 -11.61 2.07
CA GLY A 236 -12.88 -11.04 3.36
C GLY A 236 -14.02 -10.03 3.35
N MET A 237 -14.70 -9.91 4.47
CA MET A 237 -15.69 -8.88 4.73
C MET A 237 -15.30 -8.12 5.98
N ILE A 238 -15.33 -6.80 5.90
CA ILE A 238 -15.07 -5.85 6.98
C ILE A 238 -16.36 -5.15 7.35
N ARG A 239 -16.66 -5.06 8.66
CA ARG A 239 -17.72 -4.21 9.22
C ARG A 239 -17.10 -2.97 9.83
N PHE A 240 -17.75 -1.83 9.62
CA PHE A 240 -17.33 -0.53 10.17
C PHE A 240 -18.31 -0.03 11.23
N GLU A 241 -17.81 0.82 12.16
CA GLU A 241 -18.63 1.34 13.26
C GLU A 241 -19.82 2.21 12.79
N ASN A 242 -19.71 2.84 11.59
CA ASN A 242 -20.80 3.61 10.98
C ASN A 242 -21.88 2.74 10.32
N GLY A 243 -21.76 1.41 10.39
CA GLY A 243 -22.68 0.42 9.80
C GLY A 243 -22.38 0.04 8.35
N ALA A 244 -21.39 0.68 7.70
CA ALA A 244 -20.98 0.25 6.38
C ALA A 244 -20.26 -1.11 6.42
N THR A 245 -20.23 -1.79 5.26
CA THR A 245 -19.47 -3.03 5.06
C THR A 245 -18.64 -2.95 3.80
N LEU A 246 -17.53 -3.71 3.76
CA LEU A 246 -16.68 -3.84 2.58
C LEU A 246 -16.35 -5.32 2.37
N ASN A 247 -16.56 -5.82 1.16
CA ASN A 247 -16.06 -7.11 0.72
C ASN A 247 -14.80 -6.94 -0.12
N LEU A 248 -13.80 -7.78 0.12
CA LEU A 248 -12.55 -7.83 -0.62
C LEU A 248 -12.28 -9.24 -1.11
N GLU A 249 -11.96 -9.36 -2.38
CA GLU A 249 -11.46 -10.58 -3.01
C GLU A 249 -10.07 -10.29 -3.60
N ALA A 250 -9.09 -11.13 -3.28
CA ALA A 250 -7.72 -11.00 -3.79
C ALA A 250 -7.15 -12.33 -4.22
N SER A 251 -6.52 -12.41 -5.39
CA SER A 251 -5.86 -13.63 -5.84
C SER A 251 -4.60 -13.35 -6.65
N PHE A 252 -3.57 -14.18 -6.45
CA PHE A 252 -2.47 -14.33 -7.39
C PHE A 252 -2.82 -15.30 -8.50
N ALA A 253 -3.65 -16.32 -8.19
CA ALA A 253 -4.16 -17.27 -9.15
C ALA A 253 -5.55 -17.76 -8.75
N ALA A 254 -6.48 -17.73 -9.70
CA ALA A 254 -7.84 -18.23 -9.51
C ALA A 254 -8.41 -18.76 -10.84
N HIS A 255 -9.37 -19.69 -10.76
CA HIS A 255 -10.12 -20.16 -11.94
C HIS A 255 -11.27 -19.20 -12.25
N ILE A 256 -10.94 -18.05 -12.81
CA ILE A 256 -11.85 -16.99 -13.26
C ILE A 256 -11.64 -16.72 -14.75
N GLU A 257 -12.60 -16.07 -15.41
CA GLU A 257 -12.54 -15.77 -16.84
C GLU A 257 -11.35 -14.87 -17.18
N LYS A 258 -11.18 -13.77 -16.44
CA LYS A 258 -10.14 -12.75 -16.65
C LYS A 258 -9.77 -12.09 -15.32
N ASP A 259 -8.66 -11.36 -15.30
CA ASP A 259 -8.26 -10.52 -14.18
C ASP A 259 -9.36 -9.48 -13.88
N ALA A 260 -9.57 -9.18 -12.61
CA ALA A 260 -10.51 -8.17 -12.16
C ALA A 260 -9.84 -7.25 -11.14
N TRP A 261 -9.81 -5.97 -11.46
CA TRP A 261 -9.32 -4.92 -10.56
C TRP A 261 -10.33 -3.79 -10.54
N ASN A 262 -11.11 -3.70 -9.48
CA ASN A 262 -12.12 -2.66 -9.36
C ASN A 262 -12.54 -2.45 -7.91
N SER A 263 -13.13 -1.27 -7.66
CA SER A 263 -13.88 -0.94 -6.46
C SER A 263 -15.24 -0.38 -6.86
N THR A 264 -16.31 -1.00 -6.37
CA THR A 264 -17.69 -0.50 -6.54
C THR A 264 -18.19 -0.07 -5.18
N ILE A 265 -18.71 1.15 -5.08
CA ILE A 265 -19.21 1.74 -3.84
C ILE A 265 -20.69 2.02 -4.01
N MET A 266 -21.48 1.70 -2.99
CA MET A 266 -22.93 1.86 -2.96
C MET A 266 -23.31 2.70 -1.74
N GLY A 267 -24.02 3.78 -1.98
CA GLY A 267 -24.54 4.67 -0.94
C GLY A 267 -26.05 4.82 -1.03
N GLU A 268 -26.65 5.57 -0.11
CA GLU A 268 -28.10 5.79 -0.02
C GLU A 268 -28.64 6.62 -1.20
N LYS A 269 -27.82 7.49 -1.80
CA LYS A 269 -28.23 8.42 -2.87
C LYS A 269 -27.53 8.18 -4.19
N GLY A 270 -26.52 7.33 -4.21
CA GLY A 270 -25.75 7.07 -5.43
C GLY A 270 -24.66 6.04 -5.18
N GLY A 271 -23.94 5.72 -6.24
CA GLY A 271 -22.84 4.77 -6.24
C GLY A 271 -21.68 5.22 -7.11
N ALA A 272 -20.58 4.47 -7.09
CA ALA A 272 -19.42 4.70 -7.93
C ALA A 272 -18.74 3.40 -8.34
N SER A 273 -18.05 3.45 -9.49
CA SER A 273 -17.08 2.44 -9.92
C SER A 273 -15.72 3.12 -10.15
N TRP A 274 -14.64 2.46 -9.73
CA TRP A 274 -13.29 3.00 -9.92
C TRP A 274 -12.75 2.70 -11.33
N ASP A 275 -13.09 1.54 -11.90
CA ASP A 275 -12.67 1.16 -13.24
C ASP A 275 -13.75 0.34 -13.98
N PRO A 276 -14.32 0.86 -15.09
CA PRO A 276 -14.19 2.24 -15.53
C PRO A 276 -14.73 3.24 -14.49
N PRO A 277 -14.16 4.47 -14.44
CA PRO A 277 -14.60 5.48 -13.47
C PRO A 277 -15.98 6.01 -13.82
N GLY A 278 -16.90 5.90 -12.87
CA GLY A 278 -18.29 6.36 -13.07
C GLY A 278 -19.00 6.61 -11.75
N LEU A 279 -20.03 7.47 -11.81
CA LEU A 279 -20.98 7.72 -10.73
C LEU A 279 -22.38 7.31 -11.19
N PHE A 280 -23.18 6.81 -10.27
CA PHE A 280 -24.52 6.30 -10.51
C PHE A 280 -25.49 7.01 -9.58
N SER A 281 -26.56 7.60 -10.12
CA SER A 281 -27.54 8.37 -9.34
C SER A 281 -28.94 8.26 -9.97
N ASP A 282 -29.93 8.76 -9.25
CA ASP A 282 -31.28 8.97 -9.77
C ASP A 282 -31.50 10.47 -9.95
N GLU A 283 -31.74 10.92 -11.19
CA GLU A 283 -31.97 12.31 -11.52
C GLU A 283 -33.22 12.45 -12.40
N ASN A 284 -34.07 13.41 -12.08
CA ASN A 284 -35.30 13.67 -12.83
C ASN A 284 -36.19 12.42 -13.06
N ASN A 285 -36.27 11.52 -12.07
CA ASN A 285 -36.94 10.22 -12.10
C ASN A 285 -36.33 9.17 -13.05
N TYR A 286 -35.05 9.34 -13.43
CA TYR A 286 -34.33 8.39 -14.26
C TYR A 286 -33.02 7.96 -13.58
N MET A 287 -32.63 6.71 -13.81
CA MET A 287 -31.28 6.23 -13.48
C MET A 287 -30.27 6.90 -14.42
N VAL A 288 -29.26 7.53 -13.86
CA VAL A 288 -28.22 8.26 -14.59
C VAL A 288 -26.85 7.72 -14.28
N ASN A 289 -26.05 7.48 -15.31
CA ASN A 289 -24.63 7.18 -15.19
C ASN A 289 -23.84 8.41 -15.65
N THR A 290 -22.97 8.89 -14.79
CA THR A 290 -22.07 10.01 -15.08
C THR A 290 -20.66 9.48 -15.23
N GLU A 291 -20.07 9.67 -16.39
CA GLU A 291 -18.68 9.32 -16.69
C GLU A 291 -17.88 10.60 -16.91
N PRO A 292 -16.64 10.72 -16.41
CA PRO A 292 -15.81 11.86 -16.71
C PRO A 292 -15.34 11.78 -18.17
N ASN A 293 -15.60 12.81 -18.97
CA ASN A 293 -15.11 12.85 -20.36
C ASN A 293 -13.59 12.83 -20.45
N TRP A 294 -12.92 13.33 -19.43
CA TRP A 294 -11.49 13.35 -19.33
C TRP A 294 -11.05 13.36 -17.86
N LEU A 295 -10.03 12.60 -17.55
CA LEU A 295 -9.31 12.64 -16.28
C LEU A 295 -7.85 12.99 -16.55
N PRO A 296 -7.19 13.81 -15.73
CA PRO A 296 -5.78 14.08 -15.88
C PRO A 296 -4.99 12.77 -15.77
N ASN A 297 -3.97 12.63 -16.62
CA ASN A 297 -3.02 11.53 -16.44
C ASN A 297 -2.27 11.78 -15.13
N SER A 298 -2.61 11.01 -14.10
CA SER A 298 -2.03 11.18 -12.78
C SER A 298 -0.72 10.41 -12.67
N ASP A 299 0.37 11.12 -12.42
CA ASP A 299 1.58 10.52 -11.88
C ASP A 299 1.41 10.28 -10.37
N ALA A 300 0.70 9.21 -10.04
CA ALA A 300 0.38 8.88 -8.65
C ALA A 300 1.63 8.62 -7.80
N PHE A 301 2.72 8.11 -8.39
CA PHE A 301 3.99 7.92 -7.70
C PHE A 301 4.69 9.25 -7.41
N GLY A 302 4.82 10.13 -8.39
CA GLY A 302 5.39 11.46 -8.21
C GLY A 302 4.61 12.28 -7.20
N ALA A 303 3.28 12.27 -7.30
CA ALA A 303 2.39 12.94 -6.35
C ALA A 303 2.52 12.41 -4.92
N LYS A 304 2.63 11.08 -4.73
CA LYS A 304 2.92 10.44 -3.43
C LYS A 304 4.23 10.96 -2.84
N MET A 305 5.30 10.98 -3.64
CA MET A 305 6.61 11.42 -3.17
C MET A 305 6.63 12.92 -2.87
N ARG A 306 5.99 13.75 -3.70
CA ARG A 306 5.84 15.19 -3.44
C ARG A 306 5.05 15.44 -2.15
N ASN A 307 3.94 14.74 -1.94
CA ASN A 307 3.15 14.87 -0.70
C ASN A 307 3.96 14.51 0.55
N PHE A 308 4.81 13.48 0.48
CA PHE A 308 5.73 13.15 1.58
C PHE A 308 6.71 14.28 1.86
N VAL A 309 7.36 14.83 0.84
CA VAL A 309 8.34 15.91 0.98
C VAL A 309 7.67 17.18 1.52
N ASP A 310 6.50 17.56 0.99
CA ASP A 310 5.73 18.71 1.48
C ASP A 310 5.26 18.53 2.92
N HIS A 311 4.86 17.30 3.28
CA HIS A 311 4.52 16.98 4.65
C HIS A 311 5.73 17.21 5.58
N VAL A 312 6.92 16.76 5.18
CA VAL A 312 8.14 16.90 6.01
C VAL A 312 8.62 18.35 6.06
N LEU A 313 8.80 19.03 4.93
CA LEU A 313 9.40 20.35 4.85
C LEU A 313 8.44 21.50 5.23
N HIS A 314 7.18 21.37 4.84
CA HIS A 314 6.20 22.46 4.92
C HIS A 314 5.06 22.18 5.88
N ASN A 315 5.09 21.03 6.56
CA ASN A 315 4.03 20.58 7.48
C ASN A 315 2.63 20.51 6.83
N GLN A 316 2.58 20.32 5.51
CA GLN A 316 1.32 20.11 4.80
C GLN A 316 0.67 18.78 5.26
N PRO A 317 -0.65 18.68 5.29
CA PRO A 317 -1.32 17.42 5.59
C PRO A 317 -0.90 16.32 4.59
N THR A 318 -0.63 15.11 5.11
CA THR A 318 -0.42 13.96 4.23
C THR A 318 -1.72 13.22 3.96
N MET A 319 -1.89 12.74 2.73
CA MET A 319 -3.02 11.87 2.38
C MET A 319 -2.86 10.43 2.90
N ALA A 320 -1.64 10.04 3.27
CA ALA A 320 -1.32 8.66 3.67
C ALA A 320 -0.56 8.59 5.02
N PRO A 321 -1.16 9.08 6.14
CA PRO A 321 -0.52 9.03 7.45
C PRO A 321 -0.38 7.57 7.93
N GLY A 322 0.61 7.30 8.76
CA GLY A 322 0.88 5.97 9.31
C GLY A 322 -0.33 5.37 10.04
N GLU A 323 -1.17 6.19 10.66
CA GLU A 323 -2.41 5.78 11.35
C GLU A 323 -3.39 5.10 10.39
N HIS A 324 -3.52 5.60 9.16
CA HIS A 324 -4.32 4.94 8.12
C HIS A 324 -3.71 3.60 7.73
N GLY A 325 -2.38 3.52 7.66
CA GLY A 325 -1.67 2.25 7.44
C GLY A 325 -1.98 1.23 8.53
N LEU A 326 -2.04 1.67 9.80
CA LEU A 326 -2.40 0.79 10.92
C LEU A 326 -3.85 0.30 10.83
N MET A 327 -4.81 1.17 10.45
CA MET A 327 -6.19 0.73 10.24
C MET A 327 -6.31 -0.32 9.15
N VAL A 328 -5.62 -0.11 8.01
CA VAL A 328 -5.59 -1.08 6.92
C VAL A 328 -4.95 -2.40 7.38
N GLN A 329 -3.84 -2.33 8.12
CA GLN A 329 -3.19 -3.52 8.67
C GLN A 329 -4.10 -4.31 9.63
N LYS A 330 -4.85 -3.62 10.49
CA LYS A 330 -5.83 -4.26 11.38
C LYS A 330 -6.94 -4.98 10.61
N MET A 331 -7.40 -4.42 9.48
CA MET A 331 -8.38 -5.08 8.62
C MET A 331 -7.80 -6.36 8.00
N LEU A 332 -6.59 -6.32 7.48
CA LEU A 332 -5.90 -7.48 6.91
C LEU A 332 -5.67 -8.57 7.97
N ASP A 333 -5.15 -8.19 9.14
CA ASP A 333 -4.95 -9.11 10.26
C ASP A 333 -6.27 -9.77 10.68
N GLY A 334 -7.36 -9.00 10.73
CA GLY A 334 -8.70 -9.50 11.04
C GLY A 334 -9.19 -10.54 10.04
N ILE A 335 -8.97 -10.34 8.75
CA ILE A 335 -9.31 -11.31 7.69
C ILE A 335 -8.52 -12.62 7.90
N TYR A 336 -7.20 -12.53 8.09
CA TYR A 336 -6.37 -13.71 8.32
C TYR A 336 -6.72 -14.43 9.63
N GLU A 337 -6.97 -13.68 10.71
CA GLU A 337 -7.38 -14.25 11.99
C GLU A 337 -8.73 -14.97 11.88
N SER A 338 -9.70 -14.37 11.19
CA SER A 338 -10.99 -14.98 10.92
C SER A 338 -10.86 -16.25 10.10
N ALA A 339 -10.05 -16.24 9.04
CA ALA A 339 -9.79 -17.43 8.22
C ALA A 339 -9.20 -18.58 9.06
N ALA A 340 -8.25 -18.28 9.95
CA ALA A 340 -7.65 -19.26 10.84
C ALA A 340 -8.61 -19.81 11.88
N LYS A 341 -9.58 -19.01 12.36
CA LYS A 341 -10.55 -19.38 13.40
C LYS A 341 -11.87 -19.92 12.85
N GLY A 342 -12.12 -19.80 11.54
CA GLY A 342 -13.37 -20.19 10.88
C GLY A 342 -14.61 -19.43 11.38
N LYS A 343 -14.44 -18.19 11.88
CA LYS A 343 -15.54 -17.33 12.38
C LYS A 343 -15.20 -15.86 12.32
N GLU A 344 -16.23 -15.00 12.38
CA GLU A 344 -16.05 -13.56 12.54
C GLU A 344 -15.20 -13.23 13.78
N VAL A 345 -14.31 -12.25 13.67
CA VAL A 345 -13.46 -11.75 14.75
C VAL A 345 -13.62 -10.24 14.91
N ALA A 346 -13.51 -9.75 16.15
CA ALA A 346 -13.49 -8.32 16.42
C ALA A 346 -12.12 -7.72 16.05
N ILE A 347 -12.12 -6.57 15.40
CA ILE A 347 -10.93 -5.76 15.14
C ILE A 347 -10.73 -4.79 16.32
N LYS A 348 -9.58 -4.88 16.98
CA LYS A 348 -9.23 -4.10 18.17
C LYS A 348 -8.33 -2.90 17.87
#